data_905f7ae1a8649fbd36f79ee7338655c0
#
_entry.id   905f7ae1a8649fbd36f79ee7338655c0
#
_cell.length_a   1.000
_cell.length_b   1.000
_cell.length_c   1.000
_cell.angle_alpha   90.00
_cell.angle_beta   90.00
_cell.angle_gamma   90.00
#
_symmetry.space_group_name_H-M   'P 1'
#
loop_
_entity.id
_entity.type
_entity.pdbx_description
1 polymer ?
#
loop_
_entity_poly.entity_id
_entity_poly.type
_entity_poly.pdbx_seq_one_letter_code
_entity_poly.pdbx_strand_id
1 'polypeptide(L)'
;MSLWLCLRFDLLPLEALLKQHGYASDTATIVVTQRRVLVCDESASLAGVIPTQTVSTAQALLAHTKHRSLERDPESEDVLLEQLTIWAYGLSPHLERWRDNALTIEIGSCLRLHQGLGPLLE
;
A
#
# COMPACT_ATOMS: atom_id res chain seq x y z
N MET A 1 14.76 -23.67 12.93
CA MET A 1 15.01 -22.91 11.70
C MET A 1 14.06 -21.71 11.65
N SER A 2 14.62 -20.54 11.45
CA SER A 2 13.82 -19.31 11.30
C SER A 2 13.49 -19.08 9.83
N LEU A 3 12.24 -18.79 9.53
CA LEU A 3 11.79 -18.41 8.20
C LEU A 3 11.06 -17.08 8.33
N TRP A 4 11.51 -16.08 7.58
CA TRP A 4 10.94 -14.73 7.63
C TRP A 4 10.22 -14.41 6.33
N LEU A 5 9.03 -13.84 6.47
CA LEU A 5 8.24 -13.32 5.35
C LEU A 5 8.29 -11.80 5.40
N CYS A 6 8.62 -11.18 4.27
CA CYS A 6 8.55 -9.73 4.14
C CYS A 6 7.29 -9.35 3.37
N LEU A 7 6.41 -8.58 4.02
CA LEU A 7 5.20 -8.04 3.40
C LEU A 7 5.45 -6.57 3.06
N ARG A 8 5.35 -6.22 1.78
CA ARG A 8 5.54 -4.85 1.32
C ARG A 8 4.20 -4.28 0.85
N PHE A 9 3.97 -3.02 1.22
CA PHE A 9 2.73 -2.32 0.90
C PHE A 9 3.05 -1.12 0.00
N ASP A 10 3.36 -1.41 -1.26
CA ASP A 10 3.82 -0.38 -2.21
C ASP A 10 2.76 0.70 -2.49
N LEU A 11 1.48 0.35 -2.37
CA LEU A 11 0.37 1.29 -2.56
C LEU A 11 -0.17 1.83 -1.23
N LEU A 12 0.58 1.69 -0.13
CA LEU A 12 0.13 2.13 1.19
C LEU A 12 -0.35 3.59 1.20
N PRO A 13 0.34 4.57 0.57
CA PRO A 13 -0.15 5.94 0.55
C PRO A 13 -1.54 6.08 -0.09
N LEU A 14 -1.81 5.34 -1.16
CA LEU A 14 -3.11 5.34 -1.82
C LEU A 14 -4.16 4.63 -0.98
N GLU A 15 -3.85 3.44 -0.49
CA GLU A 15 -4.78 2.64 0.30
C GLU A 15 -5.20 3.33 1.58
N ALA A 16 -4.27 4.02 2.25
CA ALA A 16 -4.57 4.77 3.46
C ALA A 16 -5.60 5.88 3.21
N LEU A 17 -5.46 6.62 2.11
CA LEU A 17 -6.39 7.67 1.73
C LEU A 17 -7.75 7.11 1.30
N LEU A 18 -7.77 6.01 0.55
CA LEU A 18 -9.01 5.36 0.14
C LEU A 18 -9.79 4.83 1.33
N LYS A 19 -9.10 4.24 2.30
CA LYS A 19 -9.73 3.75 3.53
C LYS A 19 -10.32 4.89 4.34
N GLN A 20 -9.63 6.02 4.42
CA GLN A 20 -10.07 7.18 5.18
C GLN A 20 -11.28 7.88 4.55
N HIS A 21 -11.32 7.98 3.22
CA HIS A 21 -12.29 8.81 2.51
C HIS A 21 -13.35 8.05 1.70
N GLY A 22 -13.17 6.73 1.49
CA GLY A 22 -14.17 5.91 0.81
C GLY A 22 -14.43 6.29 -0.64
N TYR A 23 -13.40 6.50 -1.43
CA TYR A 23 -13.54 6.95 -2.82
C TYR A 23 -14.13 5.91 -3.74
N ALA A 24 -14.85 6.39 -4.78
CA ALA A 24 -15.42 5.54 -5.81
C ALA A 24 -14.33 4.92 -6.70
N SER A 25 -14.59 3.67 -7.13
CA SER A 25 -13.62 2.91 -7.93
C SER A 25 -13.53 3.34 -9.40
N ASP A 26 -14.49 4.15 -9.87
CA ASP A 26 -14.54 4.60 -11.27
C ASP A 26 -13.67 5.83 -11.56
N THR A 27 -13.03 6.37 -10.54
CA THR A 27 -12.22 7.60 -10.66
C THR A 27 -10.73 7.24 -10.59
N ALA A 28 -9.97 7.62 -11.62
CA ALA A 28 -8.52 7.47 -11.59
C ALA A 28 -7.93 8.35 -10.48
N THR A 29 -7.11 7.77 -9.63
CA THR A 29 -6.58 8.46 -8.45
C THR A 29 -5.07 8.45 -8.45
N ILE A 30 -4.46 9.62 -8.23
CA ILE A 30 -3.02 9.74 -8.01
C ILE A 30 -2.78 10.34 -6.62
N VAL A 31 -1.74 9.87 -5.96
CA VAL A 31 -1.26 10.44 -4.71
C VAL A 31 0.02 11.20 -5.00
N VAL A 32 0.07 12.45 -4.58
CA VAL A 32 1.17 13.36 -4.91
C VAL A 32 1.90 13.81 -3.65
N THR A 33 3.18 14.08 -3.80
CA THR A 33 4.01 14.70 -2.79
C THR A 33 5.09 15.52 -3.49
N GLN A 34 5.37 16.72 -3.00
CA GLN A 34 6.38 17.60 -3.58
C GLN A 34 6.21 17.81 -5.09
N ARG A 35 4.95 17.97 -5.53
CA ARG A 35 4.57 18.22 -6.94
C ARG A 35 4.88 17.06 -7.89
N ARG A 36 5.07 15.84 -7.36
CA ARG A 36 5.31 14.64 -8.16
C ARG A 36 4.37 13.53 -7.73
N VAL A 37 4.07 12.66 -8.69
CA VAL A 37 3.26 11.47 -8.41
C VAL A 37 4.08 10.51 -7.55
N LEU A 38 3.53 10.12 -6.40
CA LEU A 38 4.12 9.11 -5.52
C LEU A 38 3.64 7.70 -5.91
N VAL A 39 2.34 7.52 -5.97
CA VAL A 39 1.69 6.28 -6.43
C VAL A 39 0.41 6.63 -7.16
N CYS A 40 -0.12 5.69 -7.94
CA CYS A 40 -1.39 5.85 -8.64
C CYS A 40 -2.12 4.52 -8.68
N ASP A 41 -3.44 4.58 -8.95
CA ASP A 41 -4.22 3.37 -9.12
C ASP A 41 -4.06 2.80 -10.54
N GLU A 42 -4.70 1.67 -10.80
CA GLU A 42 -4.60 1.01 -12.10
C GLU A 42 -5.17 1.87 -13.23
N SER A 43 -6.28 2.56 -13.00
CA SER A 43 -6.88 3.43 -14.00
C SER A 43 -5.95 4.53 -14.46
N ALA A 44 -5.26 5.17 -13.51
CA ALA A 44 -4.27 6.19 -13.83
C ALA A 44 -3.05 5.59 -14.55
N SER A 45 -2.61 4.41 -14.13
CA SER A 45 -1.50 3.70 -14.76
C SER A 45 -1.81 3.37 -16.22
N LEU A 46 -3.03 2.93 -16.50
CA LEU A 46 -3.46 2.63 -17.88
C LEU A 46 -3.50 3.88 -18.75
N ALA A 47 -3.70 5.05 -18.18
CA ALA A 47 -3.65 6.31 -18.90
C ALA A 47 -2.22 6.81 -19.16
N GLY A 48 -1.21 6.13 -18.64
CA GLY A 48 0.19 6.46 -18.83
C GLY A 48 0.86 7.16 -17.66
N VAL A 49 0.18 7.30 -16.53
CA VAL A 49 0.76 7.91 -15.32
C VAL A 49 1.74 6.93 -14.68
N ILE A 50 2.92 7.43 -14.32
CA ILE A 50 3.94 6.64 -13.62
C ILE A 50 4.43 7.39 -12.39
N PRO A 51 4.92 6.69 -11.36
CA PRO A 51 5.56 7.35 -10.21
C PRO A 51 6.73 8.23 -10.66
N THR A 52 6.99 9.28 -9.91
CA THR A 52 8.02 10.31 -10.13
C THR A 52 7.71 11.31 -11.24
N GLN A 53 6.66 11.13 -12.02
CA GLN A 53 6.17 12.14 -12.98
C GLN A 53 5.78 13.42 -12.24
N THR A 54 5.91 14.57 -12.92
CA THR A 54 5.34 15.81 -12.37
C THR A 54 3.81 15.74 -12.38
N VAL A 55 3.18 16.45 -11.44
CA VAL A 55 1.72 16.53 -11.37
C VAL A 55 1.15 17.09 -12.67
N SER A 56 1.80 18.10 -13.26
CA SER A 56 1.35 18.70 -14.52
C SER A 56 1.29 17.67 -15.66
N THR A 57 2.30 16.83 -15.78
CA THR A 57 2.33 15.78 -16.80
C THR A 57 1.23 14.75 -16.54
N ALA A 58 1.07 14.31 -15.30
CA ALA A 58 0.04 13.34 -14.94
C ALA A 58 -1.37 13.89 -15.21
N GLN A 59 -1.62 15.15 -14.87
CA GLN A 59 -2.92 15.79 -15.12
C GLN A 59 -3.21 15.91 -16.62
N ALA A 60 -2.19 16.18 -17.45
CA ALA A 60 -2.35 16.21 -18.88
C ALA A 60 -2.75 14.83 -19.43
N LEU A 61 -2.16 13.76 -18.92
CA LEU A 61 -2.51 12.39 -19.30
C LEU A 61 -3.92 12.00 -18.89
N LEU A 62 -4.43 12.58 -17.80
CA LEU A 62 -5.74 12.28 -17.25
C LEU A 62 -6.82 13.28 -17.67
N ALA A 63 -6.51 14.23 -18.58
CA ALA A 63 -7.38 15.35 -18.92
C ALA A 63 -8.77 14.92 -19.41
N HIS A 64 -8.88 13.79 -20.10
CA HIS A 64 -10.13 13.26 -20.63
C HIS A 64 -10.73 12.12 -19.78
N THR A 65 -10.16 11.88 -18.61
CA THR A 65 -10.57 10.82 -17.70
C THR A 65 -11.04 11.44 -16.39
N LYS A 66 -12.10 10.90 -15.81
CA LYS A 66 -12.50 11.32 -14.47
C LYS A 66 -11.39 10.93 -13.49
N HIS A 67 -10.76 11.93 -12.87
CA HIS A 67 -9.60 11.72 -12.03
C HIS A 67 -9.57 12.66 -10.83
N ARG A 68 -8.72 12.31 -9.88
CA ARG A 68 -8.44 13.16 -8.71
C ARG A 68 -6.97 13.06 -8.32
N SER A 69 -6.46 14.15 -7.75
CA SER A 69 -5.12 14.22 -7.17
C SER A 69 -5.24 14.44 -5.67
N LEU A 70 -4.59 13.61 -4.89
CA LEU A 70 -4.64 13.67 -3.43
C LEU A 70 -3.23 13.86 -2.88
N GLU A 71 -3.10 14.75 -1.89
CA GLU A 71 -1.84 14.88 -1.17
C GLU A 71 -1.61 13.67 -0.27
N ARG A 72 -0.38 13.22 -0.20
CA ARG A 72 0.03 12.16 0.70
C ARG A 72 -0.29 12.54 2.15
N ASP A 73 -0.79 11.58 2.92
CA ASP A 73 -1.05 11.74 4.34
C ASP A 73 -0.27 10.69 5.14
N PRO A 74 0.94 11.04 5.63
CA PRO A 74 1.76 10.09 6.40
C PRO A 74 1.08 9.58 7.68
N GLU A 75 0.24 10.37 8.32
CA GLU A 75 -0.47 9.93 9.52
C GLU A 75 -1.45 8.79 9.21
N SER A 76 -2.20 8.91 8.10
CA SER A 76 -3.10 7.83 7.66
C SER A 76 -2.33 6.58 7.30
N GLU A 77 -1.15 6.72 6.70
CA GLU A 77 -0.28 5.59 6.37
C GLU A 77 0.17 4.87 7.62
N ASP A 78 0.58 5.61 8.65
CA ASP A 78 1.01 5.03 9.93
C ASP A 78 -0.14 4.31 10.63
N VAL A 79 -1.33 4.88 10.63
CA VAL A 79 -2.52 4.23 11.21
C VAL A 79 -2.82 2.91 10.50
N LEU A 80 -2.81 2.90 9.18
CA LEU A 80 -3.08 1.68 8.42
C LEU A 80 -1.99 0.63 8.65
N LEU A 81 -0.72 1.04 8.64
CA LEU A 81 0.39 0.11 8.88
C LEU A 81 0.32 -0.47 10.29
N GLU A 82 -0.07 0.33 11.28
CA GLU A 82 -0.26 -0.16 12.64
C GLU A 82 -1.38 -1.20 12.71
N GLN A 83 -2.50 -0.98 12.02
CA GLN A 83 -3.58 -1.96 11.93
C GLN A 83 -3.12 -3.26 11.30
N LEU A 84 -2.32 -3.18 10.24
CA LEU A 84 -1.72 -4.35 9.58
C LEU A 84 -0.73 -5.06 10.51
N THR A 85 0.00 -4.30 11.32
CA THR A 85 0.91 -4.87 12.32
C THR A 85 0.16 -5.66 13.37
N ILE A 86 -0.95 -5.13 13.87
CA ILE A 86 -1.82 -5.82 14.83
C ILE A 86 -2.36 -7.11 14.24
N TRP A 87 -2.82 -7.07 12.99
CA TRP A 87 -3.26 -8.27 12.28
C TRP A 87 -2.13 -9.31 12.18
N ALA A 88 -0.91 -8.86 11.84
CA ALA A 88 0.23 -9.75 11.70
C ALA A 88 0.65 -10.41 13.02
N TYR A 89 0.43 -9.76 14.16
CA TYR A 89 0.67 -10.37 15.48
C TYR A 89 -0.20 -11.59 15.70
N GLY A 90 -1.36 -11.68 15.07
CA GLY A 90 -2.20 -12.87 15.11
C GLY A 90 -1.56 -14.07 14.39
N LEU A 91 -0.60 -13.81 13.48
CA LEU A 91 0.12 -14.84 12.76
C LEU A 91 1.41 -15.25 13.47
N SER A 92 2.12 -14.28 14.05
CA SER A 92 3.37 -14.54 14.78
C SER A 92 3.67 -13.38 15.72
N PRO A 93 4.15 -13.66 16.94
CA PRO A 93 4.63 -12.61 17.85
C PRO A 93 5.99 -12.05 17.44
N HIS A 94 6.69 -12.70 16.51
CA HIS A 94 8.02 -12.30 16.06
C HIS A 94 7.91 -11.56 14.75
N LEU A 95 7.68 -10.24 14.81
CA LEU A 95 7.60 -9.40 13.63
C LEU A 95 8.28 -8.06 13.87
N GLU A 96 8.70 -7.43 12.80
CA GLU A 96 9.32 -6.11 12.82
C GLU A 96 8.80 -5.25 11.68
N ARG A 97 8.62 -3.97 11.95
CA ARG A 97 8.36 -3.00 10.88
C ARG A 97 9.69 -2.68 10.20
N TRP A 98 9.68 -2.75 8.88
CA TRP A 98 10.87 -2.44 8.08
C TRP A 98 10.54 -1.31 7.13
N ARG A 99 11.18 -0.15 7.34
CA ARG A 99 10.85 1.10 6.65
C ARG A 99 9.39 1.51 6.96
N ASP A 100 8.84 2.38 6.14
CA ASP A 100 7.51 2.95 6.38
C ASP A 100 6.38 2.15 5.75
N ASN A 101 6.69 1.08 5.01
CA ASN A 101 5.69 0.36 4.24
C ASN A 101 5.89 -1.15 4.21
N ALA A 102 6.62 -1.71 5.17
CA ALA A 102 6.88 -3.14 5.15
C ALA A 102 6.88 -3.73 6.56
N LEU A 103 6.52 -5.00 6.63
CA LEU A 103 6.59 -5.82 7.84
C LEU A 103 7.40 -7.07 7.54
N THR A 104 8.27 -7.49 8.46
CA THR A 104 8.91 -8.79 8.42
C THR A 104 8.34 -9.64 9.55
N ILE A 105 7.98 -10.86 9.23
CA ILE A 105 7.29 -11.78 10.14
C ILE A 105 8.07 -13.08 10.19
N GLU A 106 8.43 -13.55 11.40
CA GLU A 106 8.98 -14.89 11.56
C GLU A 106 7.84 -15.90 11.48
N ILE A 107 7.85 -16.76 10.46
CA ILE A 107 6.76 -17.70 10.17
C ILE A 107 7.17 -19.17 10.32
N GLY A 108 8.44 -19.46 10.64
CA GLY A 108 8.90 -20.83 10.78
C GLY A 108 8.11 -21.63 11.80
N SER A 109 7.84 -21.02 12.98
CA SER A 109 7.02 -21.66 14.01
C SER A 109 5.54 -21.71 13.61
N CYS A 110 5.06 -20.72 12.85
CA CYS A 110 3.67 -20.69 12.40
C CYS A 110 3.37 -21.77 11.38
N LEU A 111 4.33 -22.15 10.53
CA LEU A 111 4.16 -23.22 9.57
C LEU A 111 3.87 -24.56 10.23
N ARG A 112 4.43 -24.81 11.41
CA ARG A 112 4.16 -26.02 12.18
C ARG A 112 2.71 -26.08 12.65
N LEU A 113 2.16 -24.95 13.05
CA LEU A 113 0.78 -24.86 13.56
C LEU A 113 -0.25 -24.94 12.43
N HIS A 114 0.08 -24.38 11.26
CA HIS A 114 -0.84 -24.25 10.14
C HIS A 114 -0.59 -25.29 9.03
N GLN A 115 0.34 -26.20 9.23
CA GLN A 115 0.67 -27.30 8.30
C GLN A 115 1.07 -26.83 6.90
N GLY A 116 1.65 -25.63 6.82
CA GLY A 116 2.15 -25.13 5.57
C GLY A 116 1.90 -23.63 5.36
N LEU A 117 2.44 -23.13 4.27
CA LEU A 117 2.38 -21.70 3.96
C LEU A 117 1.04 -21.28 3.38
N GLY A 118 0.36 -22.16 2.65
CA GLY A 118 -0.92 -21.85 2.00
C GLY A 118 -1.99 -21.33 2.96
N PRO A 119 -2.31 -22.02 4.05
CA PRO A 119 -3.30 -21.54 5.00
C PRO A 119 -2.92 -20.23 5.67
N LEU A 120 -1.63 -19.94 5.80
CA LEU A 120 -1.15 -18.71 6.41
C LEU A 120 -1.34 -17.50 5.51
N LEU A 121 -1.28 -17.69 4.20
CA LEU A 121 -1.36 -16.61 3.21
C LEU A 121 -2.78 -16.39 2.66
N GLU A 122 -3.71 -17.27 2.97
CA GLU A 122 -5.12 -17.11 2.54
C GLU A 122 -5.87 -16.04 3.39
#